data_7931d1f763e8932ce22816bd49d576cb
#
_entry.id   7931d1f763e8932ce22816bd49d576cb
#
_cell.length_a   1.000
_cell.length_b   1.000
_cell.length_c   1.000
_cell.angle_alpha   90.00
_cell.angle_beta   90.00
_cell.angle_gamma   90.00
#
_symmetry.space_group_name_H-M   'P 1'
#
loop_
_entity.id
_entity.type
_entity.pdbx_description
1 polymer ?
#
loop_
_entity_poly.entity_id
_entity_poly.type
_entity_poly.pdbx_seq_one_letter_code
_entity_poly.pdbx_strand_id
1 'polypeptide(L)'
;MKLNRRTLLASGATAATLAGLGLPARAQDAPLKVGYIYVGPIGDGGWTFQHDQGRLAVEERFGDAVETIYQETVPEGADAERAITQMVLSGCRLIFTTSFGYMDATINVAAQFPDVFFEHATGYKTAPNVATYDARFYEGRAVIGTIAGRMTKSNKIGYIGSFPIPEVIQGINSSFLHARKVNPDVEMVIAWAYTWFDPAKEADAAKAMIEQGVDVILQHTDSTAPQAAAREAGDVFTFGQASDMAAFKPRPRISSIIDNWAPYYIERVQAVLDGTWVSGSRWGGIAEGEVEIGEITEAVPPEVKAEAEALIAAISSGAYHPFTGPINKQDGSVWLAEGQVATDEELRGLNFYVEGITGDIPS
;
A
#
# COMPACT_ATOMS: atom_id res chain seq x y z
N MET A 1 -47.49 -74.67 27.77
CA MET A 1 -47.59 -73.67 28.86
C MET A 1 -47.95 -72.36 28.19
N LYS A 2 -49.20 -71.86 28.40
CA LYS A 2 -49.72 -70.67 27.77
C LYS A 2 -49.28 -69.39 28.58
N LEU A 3 -48.49 -68.58 28.03
CA LEU A 3 -48.12 -67.24 28.60
C LEU A 3 -49.29 -66.28 28.51
N ASN A 4 -49.75 -65.80 29.66
CA ASN A 4 -50.92 -65.01 29.86
C ASN A 4 -50.62 -63.52 29.60
N ARG A 5 -51.46 -62.88 28.77
CA ARG A 5 -51.35 -61.48 28.28
C ARG A 5 -51.50 -60.37 29.35
N ARG A 6 -51.49 -60.69 30.63
CA ARG A 6 -51.75 -59.73 31.72
C ARG A 6 -50.53 -59.31 32.49
N THR A 7 -49.33 -59.85 32.18
CA THR A 7 -48.09 -59.52 32.93
C THR A 7 -47.18 -58.54 32.16
N LEU A 8 -47.64 -57.91 31.07
CA LEU A 8 -46.86 -57.03 30.23
C LEU A 8 -47.27 -55.55 30.31
N LEU A 9 -48.07 -55.18 31.35
CA LEU A 9 -48.59 -53.83 31.50
C LEU A 9 -48.19 -53.13 32.82
N ALA A 10 -47.13 -53.60 33.50
CA ALA A 10 -46.71 -53.02 34.78
C ALA A 10 -45.23 -52.64 34.86
N SER A 11 -44.56 -52.40 33.74
CA SER A 11 -43.15 -51.96 33.72
C SER A 11 -42.90 -50.94 32.63
N GLY A 12 -43.73 -49.91 32.58
CA GLY A 12 -43.59 -48.91 31.55
C GLY A 12 -43.97 -47.50 32.01
N ALA A 13 -43.38 -47.02 33.07
CA ALA A 13 -43.60 -45.66 33.51
C ALA A 13 -42.43 -45.10 34.30
N THR A 14 -41.27 -44.91 33.65
CA THR A 14 -40.25 -43.95 34.06
C THR A 14 -39.23 -43.76 32.92
N ALA A 15 -39.70 -43.39 31.71
CA ALA A 15 -38.86 -42.72 30.74
C ALA A 15 -39.03 -41.23 31.02
N ALA A 16 -38.20 -40.71 31.91
CA ALA A 16 -38.07 -39.29 32.16
C ALA A 16 -37.77 -38.60 30.82
N THR A 17 -38.64 -37.70 30.46
CA THR A 17 -38.45 -36.65 29.46
C THR A 17 -37.23 -35.82 29.80
N LEU A 18 -36.06 -36.20 29.32
CA LEU A 18 -34.99 -35.28 29.03
C LEU A 18 -35.42 -34.54 27.78
N ALA A 19 -36.36 -33.59 27.96
CA ALA A 19 -36.53 -32.49 27.05
C ALA A 19 -35.18 -31.77 27.05
N GLY A 20 -34.36 -32.08 26.02
CA GLY A 20 -33.16 -31.32 25.74
C GLY A 20 -33.60 -29.84 25.64
N LEU A 21 -33.14 -29.06 26.61
CA LEU A 21 -32.99 -27.64 26.43
C LEU A 21 -32.02 -27.51 25.24
N GLY A 22 -32.55 -27.57 24.01
CA GLY A 22 -31.87 -27.07 22.85
C GLY A 22 -31.61 -25.61 23.15
N LEU A 23 -30.38 -25.33 23.54
CA LEU A 23 -29.90 -23.96 23.45
C LEU A 23 -30.27 -23.51 22.05
N PRO A 24 -30.97 -22.35 21.89
CA PRO A 24 -31.23 -21.85 20.58
C PRO A 24 -29.90 -21.82 19.86
N ALA A 25 -29.77 -22.56 18.76
CA ALA A 25 -28.65 -22.37 17.85
C ALA A 25 -28.67 -20.87 17.57
N ARG A 26 -27.66 -20.17 18.08
CA ARG A 26 -27.46 -18.76 17.77
C ARG A 26 -27.49 -18.74 16.24
N ALA A 27 -28.49 -18.12 15.66
CA ALA A 27 -28.51 -17.89 14.24
C ALA A 27 -27.15 -17.26 13.94
N GLN A 28 -26.33 -17.96 13.15
CA GLN A 28 -25.02 -17.44 12.75
C GLN A 28 -25.40 -16.19 11.94
N ASP A 29 -25.10 -15.01 12.48
CA ASP A 29 -25.33 -13.78 11.75
C ASP A 29 -24.64 -13.94 10.40
N ALA A 30 -25.29 -13.46 9.32
CA ALA A 30 -24.70 -13.56 8.00
C ALA A 30 -23.29 -12.92 8.02
N PRO A 31 -22.30 -13.48 7.31
CA PRO A 31 -20.96 -12.95 7.32
C PRO A 31 -20.93 -11.48 6.91
N LEU A 32 -20.05 -10.70 7.54
CA LEU A 32 -19.80 -9.33 7.10
C LEU A 32 -19.23 -9.37 5.67
N LYS A 33 -19.95 -8.77 4.73
CA LYS A 33 -19.45 -8.66 3.36
C LYS A 33 -18.59 -7.42 3.18
N VAL A 34 -17.33 -7.61 2.75
CA VAL A 34 -16.34 -6.57 2.55
C VAL A 34 -15.96 -6.51 1.06
N GLY A 35 -16.06 -5.32 0.47
CA GLY A 35 -15.74 -5.08 -0.94
C GLY A 35 -14.38 -4.42 -1.13
N TYR A 36 -13.68 -4.76 -2.22
CA TYR A 36 -12.41 -4.14 -2.59
C TYR A 36 -12.46 -3.70 -4.05
N ILE A 37 -12.08 -2.45 -4.33
CA ILE A 37 -12.02 -1.88 -5.68
C ILE A 37 -10.57 -1.57 -6.01
N TYR A 38 -10.02 -2.23 -7.03
CA TYR A 38 -8.63 -2.16 -7.45
C TYR A 38 -8.47 -1.41 -8.77
N VAL A 39 -7.47 -0.53 -8.85
CA VAL A 39 -7.18 0.30 -10.04
C VAL A 39 -6.49 -0.49 -11.16
N GLY A 40 -5.69 -1.48 -10.79
CA GLY A 40 -4.98 -2.36 -11.70
C GLY A 40 -5.37 -3.83 -11.51
N PRO A 41 -4.74 -4.74 -12.27
CA PRO A 41 -4.83 -6.17 -12.03
C PRO A 41 -4.04 -6.54 -10.78
N ILE A 42 -4.40 -7.65 -10.13
CA ILE A 42 -3.65 -8.18 -8.97
C ILE A 42 -2.21 -8.52 -9.39
N GLY A 43 -2.04 -9.22 -10.51
CA GLY A 43 -0.71 -9.53 -11.06
C GLY A 43 0.24 -10.22 -10.08
N ASP A 44 1.55 -10.00 -10.28
CA ASP A 44 2.65 -10.65 -9.54
C ASP A 44 3.41 -9.69 -8.60
N GLY A 45 2.94 -8.44 -8.49
CA GLY A 45 3.58 -7.40 -7.69
C GLY A 45 2.92 -6.04 -7.88
N GLY A 46 3.39 -5.04 -7.16
CA GLY A 46 2.89 -3.69 -7.20
C GLY A 46 1.75 -3.42 -6.22
N TRP A 47 1.10 -2.28 -6.39
CA TRP A 47 0.07 -1.73 -5.53
C TRP A 47 -1.14 -2.66 -5.34
N THR A 48 -1.80 -3.02 -6.44
CA THR A 48 -3.00 -3.87 -6.39
C THR A 48 -2.70 -5.25 -5.80
N PHE A 49 -1.56 -5.86 -6.15
CA PHE A 49 -1.11 -7.12 -5.54
C PHE A 49 -1.04 -7.00 -4.01
N GLN A 50 -0.45 -5.91 -3.51
CA GLN A 50 -0.26 -5.75 -2.08
C GLN A 50 -1.56 -5.45 -1.33
N HIS A 51 -2.48 -4.72 -1.94
CA HIS A 51 -3.83 -4.57 -1.41
C HIS A 51 -4.59 -5.90 -1.35
N ASP A 52 -4.41 -6.77 -2.35
CA ASP A 52 -5.02 -8.10 -2.33
C ASP A 52 -4.39 -9.03 -1.28
N GLN A 53 -3.09 -8.90 -0.99
CA GLN A 53 -2.48 -9.58 0.16
C GLN A 53 -3.13 -9.15 1.47
N GLY A 54 -3.45 -7.87 1.62
CA GLY A 54 -4.23 -7.35 2.76
C GLY A 54 -5.63 -7.96 2.84
N ARG A 55 -6.34 -8.09 1.71
CA ARG A 55 -7.64 -8.77 1.62
C ARG A 55 -7.54 -10.24 2.03
N LEU A 56 -6.56 -10.96 1.52
CA LEU A 56 -6.32 -12.36 1.88
C LEU A 56 -6.02 -12.54 3.37
N ALA A 57 -5.28 -11.61 3.98
CA ALA A 57 -5.03 -11.62 5.42
C ALA A 57 -6.33 -11.39 6.23
N VAL A 58 -7.27 -10.61 5.72
CA VAL A 58 -8.62 -10.47 6.32
C VAL A 58 -9.38 -11.79 6.26
N GLU A 59 -9.38 -12.49 5.10
CA GLU A 59 -10.00 -13.82 4.98
C GLU A 59 -9.38 -14.83 5.94
N GLU A 60 -8.06 -14.88 6.01
CA GLU A 60 -7.34 -15.76 6.92
C GLU A 60 -7.68 -15.47 8.39
N ARG A 61 -7.75 -14.19 8.76
CA ARG A 61 -7.99 -13.76 10.14
C ARG A 61 -9.41 -14.04 10.63
N PHE A 62 -10.41 -13.85 9.77
CA PHE A 62 -11.82 -13.88 10.19
C PHE A 62 -12.59 -15.12 9.73
N GLY A 63 -12.09 -15.86 8.76
CA GLY A 63 -12.73 -17.07 8.24
C GLY A 63 -14.20 -16.84 7.88
N ASP A 64 -15.08 -17.71 8.34
CA ASP A 64 -16.52 -17.68 8.03
C ASP A 64 -17.28 -16.45 8.56
N ALA A 65 -16.65 -15.60 9.37
CA ALA A 65 -17.25 -14.36 9.87
C ALA A 65 -17.26 -13.24 8.84
N VAL A 66 -16.44 -13.35 7.78
CA VAL A 66 -16.27 -12.32 6.75
C VAL A 66 -16.30 -12.98 5.36
N GLU A 67 -17.04 -12.37 4.44
CA GLU A 67 -17.00 -12.69 3.02
C GLU A 67 -16.36 -11.53 2.27
N THR A 68 -15.29 -11.73 1.52
CA THR A 68 -14.69 -10.69 0.70
C THR A 68 -15.05 -10.85 -0.78
N ILE A 69 -15.30 -9.73 -1.44
CA ILE A 69 -15.42 -9.66 -2.90
C ILE A 69 -14.55 -8.51 -3.43
N TYR A 70 -14.07 -8.63 -4.64
CA TYR A 70 -13.23 -7.60 -5.25
C TYR A 70 -13.54 -7.40 -6.73
N GLN A 71 -13.12 -6.25 -7.24
CA GLN A 71 -13.15 -5.94 -8.68
C GLN A 71 -11.83 -5.29 -9.08
N GLU A 72 -11.18 -5.87 -10.09
CA GLU A 72 -9.90 -5.41 -10.63
C GLU A 72 -10.07 -4.47 -11.81
N THR A 73 -9.01 -3.71 -12.09
CA THR A 73 -8.88 -2.90 -13.30
C THR A 73 -10.06 -1.94 -13.49
N VAL A 74 -10.45 -1.30 -12.40
CA VAL A 74 -11.52 -0.30 -12.41
C VAL A 74 -10.91 1.06 -12.74
N PRO A 75 -11.27 1.70 -13.86
CA PRO A 75 -10.79 3.05 -14.17
C PRO A 75 -11.28 4.07 -13.15
N GLU A 76 -10.47 5.08 -12.89
CA GLU A 76 -10.86 6.21 -12.06
C GLU A 76 -12.01 7.03 -12.70
N GLY A 77 -12.71 7.82 -11.89
CA GLY A 77 -13.84 8.62 -12.33
C GLY A 77 -15.18 7.89 -12.31
N ALA A 78 -15.98 7.99 -13.38
CA ALA A 78 -17.36 7.48 -13.40
C ALA A 78 -17.44 5.94 -13.32
N ASP A 79 -16.43 5.22 -13.77
CA ASP A 79 -16.36 3.76 -13.65
C ASP A 79 -16.17 3.34 -12.19
N ALA A 80 -15.36 4.06 -11.43
CA ALA A 80 -15.18 3.85 -9.99
C ALA A 80 -16.50 4.04 -9.23
N GLU A 81 -17.25 5.11 -9.52
CA GLU A 81 -18.55 5.36 -8.87
C GLU A 81 -19.54 4.22 -9.13
N ARG A 82 -19.59 3.71 -10.38
CA ARG A 82 -20.40 2.53 -10.73
C ARG A 82 -19.97 1.27 -9.99
N ALA A 83 -18.68 1.00 -9.93
CA ALA A 83 -18.14 -0.17 -9.27
C ALA A 83 -18.38 -0.14 -7.76
N ILE A 84 -18.16 1.00 -7.09
CA ILE A 84 -18.43 1.19 -5.66
C ILE A 84 -19.93 0.99 -5.37
N THR A 85 -20.81 1.60 -6.18
CA THR A 85 -22.26 1.41 -6.08
C THR A 85 -22.64 -0.07 -6.21
N GLN A 86 -22.03 -0.78 -7.16
CA GLN A 86 -22.28 -2.21 -7.36
C GLN A 86 -21.88 -3.05 -6.14
N MET A 87 -20.77 -2.71 -5.47
CA MET A 87 -20.35 -3.36 -4.22
C MET A 87 -21.40 -3.17 -3.11
N VAL A 88 -21.92 -1.94 -2.96
CA VAL A 88 -23.02 -1.67 -2.00
C VAL A 88 -24.25 -2.52 -2.31
N LEU A 89 -24.70 -2.53 -3.58
CA LEU A 89 -25.86 -3.30 -4.02
C LEU A 89 -25.66 -4.82 -3.89
N SER A 90 -24.41 -5.29 -3.90
CA SER A 90 -24.04 -6.69 -3.63
C SER A 90 -24.07 -7.03 -2.13
N GLY A 91 -24.40 -6.06 -1.27
CA GLY A 91 -24.55 -6.25 0.17
C GLY A 91 -23.28 -5.98 0.99
N CYS A 92 -22.23 -5.39 0.41
CA CYS A 92 -21.07 -4.97 1.18
C CYS A 92 -21.44 -3.89 2.20
N ARG A 93 -20.91 -4.04 3.42
CA ARG A 93 -21.09 -3.10 4.53
C ARG A 93 -19.82 -2.32 4.83
N LEU A 94 -18.69 -2.77 4.34
CA LEU A 94 -17.40 -2.09 4.35
C LEU A 94 -16.78 -2.21 2.95
N ILE A 95 -16.30 -1.10 2.40
CA ILE A 95 -15.72 -1.08 1.05
C ILE A 95 -14.39 -0.33 1.08
N PHE A 96 -13.33 -1.00 0.64
CA PHE A 96 -12.01 -0.41 0.43
C PHE A 96 -11.87 0.03 -1.02
N THR A 97 -11.56 1.32 -1.23
CA THR A 97 -11.33 1.93 -2.54
C THR A 97 -9.87 2.33 -2.65
N THR A 98 -9.09 1.62 -3.48
CA THR A 98 -7.63 1.57 -3.40
C THR A 98 -6.95 2.37 -4.51
N SER A 99 -7.39 3.59 -4.76
CA SER A 99 -6.69 4.52 -5.65
C SER A 99 -6.98 5.97 -5.29
N PHE A 100 -5.99 6.85 -5.43
CA PHE A 100 -6.13 8.28 -5.20
C PHE A 100 -7.31 8.90 -5.98
N GLY A 101 -7.47 8.53 -7.24
CA GLY A 101 -8.54 9.06 -8.11
C GLY A 101 -9.94 8.52 -7.81
N TYR A 102 -10.10 7.62 -6.83
CA TYR A 102 -11.42 7.16 -6.39
C TYR A 102 -12.07 8.07 -5.34
N MET A 103 -11.38 9.12 -4.89
CA MET A 103 -11.81 9.94 -3.76
C MET A 103 -13.21 10.53 -3.96
N ASP A 104 -13.45 11.24 -5.06
CA ASP A 104 -14.75 11.88 -5.32
C ASP A 104 -15.85 10.84 -5.53
N ALA A 105 -15.56 9.75 -6.23
CA ALA A 105 -16.48 8.63 -6.42
C ALA A 105 -16.88 8.00 -5.07
N THR A 106 -15.93 7.79 -4.17
CA THR A 106 -16.19 7.26 -2.83
C THR A 106 -17.07 8.20 -2.01
N ILE A 107 -16.78 9.50 -1.97
CA ILE A 107 -17.58 10.50 -1.27
C ILE A 107 -19.01 10.57 -1.83
N ASN A 108 -19.14 10.57 -3.17
CA ASN A 108 -20.46 10.64 -3.83
C ASN A 108 -21.34 9.43 -3.52
N VAL A 109 -20.77 8.23 -3.54
CA VAL A 109 -21.53 7.00 -3.20
C VAL A 109 -21.81 6.95 -1.70
N ALA A 110 -20.86 7.28 -0.86
CA ALA A 110 -21.03 7.27 0.60
C ALA A 110 -22.17 8.18 1.06
N ALA A 111 -22.37 9.33 0.42
CA ALA A 111 -23.46 10.24 0.70
C ALA A 111 -24.86 9.62 0.41
N GLN A 112 -24.93 8.66 -0.52
CA GLN A 112 -26.17 7.97 -0.88
C GLN A 112 -26.46 6.75 0.01
N PHE A 113 -25.42 6.19 0.67
CA PHE A 113 -25.49 4.98 1.47
C PHE A 113 -24.90 5.18 2.88
N PRO A 114 -25.57 5.94 3.75
CA PRO A 114 -25.03 6.34 5.06
C PRO A 114 -24.79 5.16 6.03
N ASP A 115 -25.39 3.99 5.78
CA ASP A 115 -25.24 2.79 6.60
C ASP A 115 -24.08 1.86 6.13
N VAL A 116 -23.34 2.26 5.08
CA VAL A 116 -22.16 1.55 4.56
C VAL A 116 -20.93 2.34 4.88
N PHE A 117 -19.86 1.66 5.32
CA PHE A 117 -18.57 2.26 5.64
C PHE A 117 -17.61 2.16 4.46
N PHE A 118 -16.81 3.20 4.27
CA PHE A 118 -15.85 3.30 3.19
C PHE A 118 -14.48 3.65 3.73
N GLU A 119 -13.47 2.95 3.24
CA GLU A 119 -12.05 3.15 3.51
C GLU A 119 -11.37 3.54 2.20
N HIS A 120 -10.89 4.78 2.09
CA HIS A 120 -10.29 5.28 0.87
C HIS A 120 -8.77 5.44 1.03
N ALA A 121 -8.01 4.73 0.17
CA ALA A 121 -6.54 4.82 0.15
C ALA A 121 -6.07 6.15 -0.45
N THR A 122 -5.04 6.74 0.16
CA THR A 122 -4.33 7.95 -0.27
C THR A 122 -5.20 9.19 -0.44
N GLY A 123 -6.42 9.19 0.11
CA GLY A 123 -7.32 10.33 0.06
C GLY A 123 -7.14 11.31 1.21
N TYR A 124 -7.76 12.48 1.05
CA TYR A 124 -7.76 13.54 2.08
C TYR A 124 -9.18 14.05 2.44
N LYS A 125 -10.22 13.49 1.80
CA LYS A 125 -11.63 13.82 2.12
C LYS A 125 -12.23 12.73 2.98
N THR A 126 -12.78 13.11 4.13
CA THR A 126 -13.52 12.24 5.03
C THR A 126 -15.00 12.63 5.09
N ALA A 127 -15.87 11.70 5.51
CA ALA A 127 -17.29 11.92 5.80
C ALA A 127 -17.67 11.07 7.03
N PRO A 128 -18.88 11.20 7.59
CA PRO A 128 -19.29 10.39 8.75
C PRO A 128 -19.13 8.88 8.57
N ASN A 129 -19.22 8.38 7.34
CA ASN A 129 -19.04 6.99 6.96
C ASN A 129 -17.88 6.76 5.98
N VAL A 130 -16.96 7.72 5.82
CA VAL A 130 -15.75 7.60 5.02
C VAL A 130 -14.54 7.90 5.87
N ALA A 131 -13.62 6.96 5.96
CA ALA A 131 -12.27 7.16 6.49
C ALA A 131 -11.24 7.13 5.35
N THR A 132 -10.08 7.71 5.60
CA THR A 132 -8.95 7.66 4.68
C THR A 132 -7.76 7.01 5.35
N TYR A 133 -6.96 6.30 4.57
CA TYR A 133 -5.69 5.73 5.02
C TYR A 133 -4.63 5.93 3.95
N ASP A 134 -3.39 6.04 4.41
CA ASP A 134 -2.24 6.34 3.57
C ASP A 134 -0.97 5.85 4.28
N ALA A 135 0.12 5.69 3.55
CA ALA A 135 1.39 5.34 4.14
C ALA A 135 2.46 6.39 3.83
N ARG A 136 3.43 6.55 4.76
CA ARG A 136 4.56 7.45 4.62
C ARG A 136 5.63 6.83 3.72
N PHE A 137 5.27 6.58 2.45
CA PHE A 137 6.16 5.94 1.46
C PHE A 137 7.51 6.63 1.35
N TYR A 138 7.55 7.96 1.58
CA TYR A 138 8.77 8.73 1.58
C TYR A 138 9.81 8.26 2.60
N GLU A 139 9.40 7.56 3.68
CA GLU A 139 10.31 6.96 4.64
C GLU A 139 11.05 5.78 4.00
N GLY A 140 10.35 4.90 3.31
CA GLY A 140 10.95 3.82 2.53
C GLY A 140 11.83 4.37 1.38
N ARG A 141 11.39 5.47 0.75
CA ARG A 141 12.16 6.16 -0.29
C ARG A 141 13.49 6.69 0.23
N ALA A 142 13.55 7.18 1.47
CA ALA A 142 14.80 7.60 2.09
C ALA A 142 15.80 6.45 2.18
N VAL A 143 15.33 5.27 2.58
CA VAL A 143 16.19 4.07 2.72
C VAL A 143 16.69 3.60 1.37
N ILE A 144 15.81 3.38 0.39
CA ILE A 144 16.25 2.91 -0.94
C ILE A 144 17.04 3.98 -1.70
N GLY A 145 16.78 5.27 -1.45
CA GLY A 145 17.57 6.38 -1.97
C GLY A 145 19.02 6.34 -1.46
N THR A 146 19.21 6.06 -0.16
CA THR A 146 20.54 5.86 0.43
C THR A 146 21.26 4.68 -0.24
N ILE A 147 20.60 3.53 -0.38
CA ILE A 147 21.17 2.37 -1.06
C ILE A 147 21.50 2.73 -2.52
N ALA A 148 20.59 3.39 -3.24
CA ALA A 148 20.80 3.79 -4.63
C ALA A 148 22.03 4.70 -4.80
N GLY A 149 22.18 5.70 -3.94
CA GLY A 149 23.32 6.61 -3.95
C GLY A 149 24.66 5.91 -3.73
N ARG A 150 24.71 4.86 -2.91
CA ARG A 150 25.89 4.02 -2.67
C ARG A 150 26.17 3.03 -3.81
N MET A 151 25.12 2.57 -4.50
CA MET A 151 25.23 1.51 -5.50
C MET A 151 25.48 2.04 -6.93
N THR A 152 25.07 3.26 -7.24
CA THR A 152 25.29 3.84 -8.57
C THR A 152 26.80 4.02 -8.85
N LYS A 153 27.20 3.68 -10.06
CA LYS A 153 28.55 3.90 -10.60
C LYS A 153 28.57 5.03 -11.62
N SER A 154 27.42 5.26 -12.28
CA SER A 154 27.27 6.32 -13.26
C SER A 154 26.92 7.68 -12.63
N ASN A 155 26.58 7.71 -11.34
CA ASN A 155 25.96 8.83 -10.63
C ASN A 155 24.57 9.20 -11.16
N LYS A 156 23.95 8.36 -11.99
CA LYS A 156 22.61 8.59 -12.55
C LYS A 156 21.62 7.60 -12.00
N ILE A 157 20.63 8.11 -11.26
CA ILE A 157 19.53 7.34 -10.71
C ILE A 157 18.27 7.70 -11.50
N GLY A 158 17.54 6.71 -12.02
CA GLY A 158 16.25 6.87 -12.66
C GLY A 158 15.10 6.82 -11.68
N TYR A 159 14.06 7.62 -11.92
CA TYR A 159 12.80 7.53 -11.19
C TYR A 159 11.63 7.54 -12.18
N ILE A 160 10.91 6.43 -12.26
CA ILE A 160 9.69 6.33 -13.09
C ILE A 160 8.53 6.77 -12.21
N GLY A 161 8.00 7.97 -12.44
CA GLY A 161 6.83 8.51 -11.76
C GLY A 161 5.54 8.16 -12.48
N SER A 162 4.46 7.93 -11.73
CA SER A 162 3.11 7.69 -12.26
C SER A 162 2.42 9.01 -12.64
N PHE A 163 1.91 9.72 -11.64
CA PHE A 163 1.27 11.02 -11.80
C PHE A 163 1.92 12.07 -10.90
N PRO A 164 1.93 13.36 -11.29
CA PRO A 164 2.58 14.42 -10.53
C PRO A 164 1.74 14.88 -9.32
N ILE A 165 1.42 13.95 -8.43
CA ILE A 165 0.72 14.20 -7.16
C ILE A 165 1.69 14.29 -5.99
N PRO A 166 1.31 14.90 -4.87
CA PRO A 166 2.18 15.12 -3.71
C PRO A 166 2.92 13.87 -3.25
N GLU A 167 2.25 12.72 -3.16
CA GLU A 167 2.82 11.45 -2.76
C GLU A 167 4.01 11.03 -3.63
N VAL A 168 3.86 11.12 -4.96
CA VAL A 168 4.94 10.75 -5.91
C VAL A 168 6.09 11.75 -5.82
N ILE A 169 5.77 13.05 -5.70
CA ILE A 169 6.78 14.12 -5.54
C ILE A 169 7.56 13.96 -4.23
N GLN A 170 6.90 13.60 -3.12
CA GLN A 170 7.56 13.23 -1.86
C GLN A 170 8.57 12.09 -2.08
N GLY A 171 8.15 11.06 -2.81
CA GLY A 171 8.99 9.91 -3.11
C GLY A 171 10.25 10.28 -3.91
N ILE A 172 10.10 11.11 -4.94
CA ILE A 172 11.21 11.63 -5.75
C ILE A 172 12.17 12.44 -4.86
N ASN A 173 11.64 13.43 -4.14
CA ASN A 173 12.41 14.31 -3.29
C ASN A 173 13.16 13.54 -2.19
N SER A 174 12.48 12.63 -1.49
CA SER A 174 13.08 11.83 -0.43
C SER A 174 14.19 10.94 -0.95
N SER A 175 13.96 10.22 -2.05
CA SER A 175 14.99 9.38 -2.68
C SER A 175 16.22 10.18 -3.08
N PHE A 176 16.02 11.34 -3.70
CA PHE A 176 17.11 12.18 -4.16
C PHE A 176 17.92 12.77 -3.01
N LEU A 177 17.25 13.35 -2.00
CA LEU A 177 17.92 13.91 -0.82
C LEU A 177 18.83 12.89 -0.15
N HIS A 178 18.37 11.66 0.01
CA HIS A 178 19.14 10.62 0.68
C HIS A 178 20.23 10.02 -0.21
N ALA A 179 20.00 9.91 -1.51
CA ALA A 179 21.03 9.52 -2.46
C ALA A 179 22.16 10.58 -2.48
N ARG A 180 21.80 11.87 -2.56
CA ARG A 180 22.75 12.98 -2.60
C ARG A 180 23.53 13.14 -1.29
N LYS A 181 22.92 12.81 -0.15
CA LYS A 181 23.60 12.83 1.16
C LYS A 181 24.81 11.89 1.22
N VAL A 182 24.74 10.77 0.53
CA VAL A 182 25.82 9.75 0.50
C VAL A 182 26.66 9.80 -0.78
N ASN A 183 26.17 10.44 -1.82
CA ASN A 183 26.82 10.67 -3.10
C ASN A 183 26.47 12.07 -3.63
N PRO A 184 27.28 13.10 -3.34
CA PRO A 184 26.98 14.49 -3.72
C PRO A 184 26.87 14.72 -5.23
N ASP A 185 27.45 13.85 -6.06
CA ASP A 185 27.50 13.96 -7.51
C ASP A 185 26.28 13.30 -8.20
N VAL A 186 25.36 12.75 -7.43
CA VAL A 186 24.21 12.04 -8.00
C VAL A 186 23.27 12.98 -8.75
N GLU A 187 22.84 12.52 -9.92
CA GLU A 187 21.78 13.13 -10.74
C GLU A 187 20.56 12.22 -10.76
N MET A 188 19.36 12.81 -10.76
CA MET A 188 18.11 12.05 -10.89
C MET A 188 17.47 12.33 -12.24
N VAL A 189 17.25 11.25 -13.02
CA VAL A 189 16.55 11.25 -14.29
C VAL A 189 15.10 10.82 -14.04
N ILE A 190 14.14 11.72 -14.26
CA ILE A 190 12.72 11.47 -13.99
C ILE A 190 11.98 11.24 -15.30
N ALA A 191 11.17 10.18 -15.39
CA ALA A 191 10.21 9.95 -16.45
C ALA A 191 8.81 9.80 -15.89
N TRP A 192 7.85 10.54 -16.41
CA TRP A 192 6.45 10.48 -16.04
C TRP A 192 5.70 9.56 -17.00
N ALA A 193 5.18 8.43 -16.47
CA ALA A 193 4.47 7.42 -17.26
C ALA A 193 2.99 7.76 -17.49
N TYR A 194 2.41 8.64 -16.68
CA TYR A 194 0.98 9.00 -16.70
C TYR A 194 0.06 7.78 -16.65
N THR A 195 0.43 6.84 -15.82
CA THR A 195 -0.33 5.62 -15.51
C THR A 195 0.08 5.08 -14.15
N TRP A 196 -0.82 4.36 -13.49
CA TRP A 196 -0.47 3.54 -12.34
C TRP A 196 0.10 2.19 -12.80
N PHE A 197 -0.51 1.58 -13.83
CA PHE A 197 -0.12 0.28 -14.36
C PHE A 197 -0.21 0.27 -15.89
N ASP A 198 0.93 0.25 -16.56
CA ASP A 198 1.06 0.03 -18.01
C ASP A 198 2.45 -0.56 -18.28
N PRO A 199 2.56 -1.91 -18.34
CA PRO A 199 3.86 -2.58 -18.49
C PRO A 199 4.66 -2.11 -19.71
N ALA A 200 3.97 -1.71 -20.79
CA ALA A 200 4.67 -1.24 -22.01
C ALA A 200 5.32 0.13 -21.78
N LYS A 201 4.57 1.10 -21.25
CA LYS A 201 5.10 2.43 -20.94
C LYS A 201 6.20 2.39 -19.88
N GLU A 202 6.03 1.54 -18.86
CA GLU A 202 6.99 1.38 -17.78
C GLU A 202 8.31 0.75 -18.27
N ALA A 203 8.23 -0.26 -19.16
CA ALA A 203 9.40 -0.85 -19.81
C ALA A 203 10.11 0.16 -20.71
N ASP A 204 9.35 0.95 -21.51
CA ASP A 204 9.91 1.95 -22.41
C ASP A 204 10.61 3.06 -21.61
N ALA A 205 10.03 3.52 -20.49
CA ALA A 205 10.65 4.48 -19.60
C ALA A 205 11.98 3.93 -19.01
N ALA A 206 11.98 2.69 -18.53
CA ALA A 206 13.18 2.05 -17.99
C ALA A 206 14.28 1.94 -19.06
N LYS A 207 13.96 1.47 -20.27
CA LYS A 207 14.91 1.35 -21.38
C LYS A 207 15.49 2.70 -21.78
N ALA A 208 14.64 3.73 -21.91
CA ALA A 208 15.11 5.08 -22.23
C ALA A 208 16.05 5.67 -21.17
N MET A 209 15.83 5.36 -19.89
CA MET A 209 16.73 5.74 -18.80
C MET A 209 18.07 4.99 -18.89
N ILE A 210 18.04 3.68 -19.14
CA ILE A 210 19.23 2.85 -19.33
C ILE A 210 20.09 3.36 -20.48
N GLU A 211 19.48 3.73 -21.61
CA GLU A 211 20.15 4.34 -22.75
C GLU A 211 20.83 5.68 -22.42
N GLN A 212 20.30 6.42 -21.43
CA GLN A 212 20.90 7.66 -20.92
C GLN A 212 22.00 7.42 -19.87
N GLY A 213 22.32 6.15 -19.59
CA GLY A 213 23.37 5.74 -18.67
C GLY A 213 22.92 5.65 -17.20
N VAL A 214 21.62 5.57 -16.95
CA VAL A 214 21.09 5.24 -15.61
C VAL A 214 21.44 3.79 -15.29
N ASP A 215 22.00 3.56 -14.10
CA ASP A 215 22.39 2.23 -13.61
C ASP A 215 21.65 1.80 -12.33
N VAL A 216 20.78 2.66 -11.80
CA VAL A 216 19.86 2.35 -10.70
C VAL A 216 18.50 2.95 -10.99
N ILE A 217 17.44 2.15 -10.98
CA ILE A 217 16.06 2.59 -11.28
C ILE A 217 15.17 2.41 -10.06
N LEU A 218 14.50 3.48 -9.68
CA LEU A 218 13.38 3.51 -8.75
C LEU A 218 12.09 3.72 -9.56
N GLN A 219 10.98 3.18 -9.09
CA GLN A 219 9.68 3.36 -9.73
C GLN A 219 8.60 3.68 -8.72
N HIS A 220 7.56 4.38 -9.19
CA HIS A 220 6.29 4.60 -8.50
C HIS A 220 5.14 4.25 -9.45
N THR A 221 5.32 3.15 -10.15
CA THR A 221 4.39 2.47 -11.04
C THR A 221 4.37 1.00 -10.68
N ASP A 222 3.33 0.26 -11.07
CA ASP A 222 2.97 -1.00 -10.40
C ASP A 222 3.46 -2.26 -11.10
N SER A 223 3.84 -2.18 -12.38
CA SER A 223 4.25 -3.39 -13.09
C SER A 223 5.68 -3.81 -12.78
N THR A 224 5.98 -5.07 -13.01
CA THR A 224 7.33 -5.61 -12.92
C THR A 224 8.17 -5.39 -14.20
N ALA A 225 7.64 -4.63 -15.18
CA ALA A 225 8.29 -4.42 -16.46
C ALA A 225 9.64 -3.66 -16.37
N PRO A 226 9.80 -2.63 -15.50
CA PRO A 226 11.11 -2.01 -15.28
C PRO A 226 12.16 -2.99 -14.73
N GLN A 227 11.74 -3.92 -13.86
CA GLN A 227 12.60 -4.99 -13.34
C GLN A 227 13.08 -5.91 -14.47
N ALA A 228 12.17 -6.28 -15.39
CA ALA A 228 12.48 -7.11 -16.53
C ALA A 228 13.45 -6.40 -17.50
N ALA A 229 13.22 -5.12 -17.80
CA ALA A 229 14.11 -4.32 -18.64
C ALA A 229 15.52 -4.20 -18.04
N ALA A 230 15.63 -3.95 -16.72
CA ALA A 230 16.91 -3.91 -16.03
C ALA A 230 17.62 -5.27 -16.02
N ARG A 231 16.88 -6.38 -15.89
CA ARG A 231 17.44 -7.74 -16.00
C ARG A 231 18.02 -8.02 -17.39
N GLU A 232 17.32 -7.57 -18.43
CA GLU A 232 17.80 -7.70 -19.81
C GLU A 232 19.08 -6.88 -20.05
N ALA A 233 19.17 -5.68 -19.49
CA ALA A 233 20.35 -4.82 -19.57
C ALA A 233 21.56 -5.36 -18.80
N GLY A 234 21.34 -6.08 -17.71
CA GLY A 234 22.37 -6.82 -16.95
C GLY A 234 23.02 -6.05 -15.80
N ASP A 235 23.50 -4.84 -16.04
CA ASP A 235 24.25 -4.04 -15.05
C ASP A 235 23.44 -2.90 -14.41
N VAL A 236 22.12 -3.04 -14.34
CA VAL A 236 21.20 -2.07 -13.75
C VAL A 236 20.59 -2.65 -12.49
N PHE A 237 20.54 -1.88 -11.41
CA PHE A 237 19.87 -2.24 -10.17
C PHE A 237 18.46 -1.64 -10.13
N THR A 238 17.58 -2.32 -9.42
CA THR A 238 16.19 -1.86 -9.20
C THR A 238 15.74 -2.11 -7.77
N PHE A 239 14.62 -1.53 -7.42
CA PHE A 239 13.91 -1.76 -6.17
C PHE A 239 12.47 -2.21 -6.45
N GLY A 240 11.94 -3.13 -5.63
CA GLY A 240 10.53 -3.47 -5.67
C GLY A 240 9.67 -2.27 -5.23
N GLN A 241 8.54 -2.08 -5.90
CA GLN A 241 7.57 -1.03 -5.61
C GLN A 241 6.30 -1.62 -5.02
N ALA A 242 5.83 -1.04 -3.92
CA ALA A 242 4.66 -1.44 -3.15
C ALA A 242 4.70 -2.89 -2.64
N SER A 243 5.42 -3.77 -3.31
CA SER A 243 5.59 -5.19 -3.01
C SER A 243 7.03 -5.65 -3.17
N ASP A 244 7.35 -6.85 -2.67
CA ASP A 244 8.72 -7.36 -2.66
C ASP A 244 9.31 -7.60 -4.05
N MET A 245 8.48 -7.91 -5.07
CA MET A 245 8.92 -8.30 -6.42
C MET A 245 10.04 -9.37 -6.40
N ALA A 246 9.89 -10.36 -5.52
CA ALA A 246 10.91 -11.34 -5.17
C ALA A 246 11.43 -12.17 -6.36
N ALA A 247 10.67 -12.31 -7.44
CA ALA A 247 11.07 -13.00 -8.67
C ALA A 247 12.31 -12.39 -9.35
N PHE A 248 12.68 -11.16 -8.96
CA PHE A 248 13.82 -10.42 -9.53
C PHE A 248 15.04 -10.37 -8.60
N LYS A 249 15.04 -11.11 -7.48
CA LYS A 249 16.22 -11.29 -6.60
C LYS A 249 17.27 -12.19 -7.24
N PRO A 250 18.55 -12.11 -6.83
CA PRO A 250 19.14 -11.00 -6.06
C PRO A 250 19.44 -9.79 -6.92
N ARG A 251 19.23 -9.90 -8.21
CA ARG A 251 19.38 -8.87 -9.23
C ARG A 251 18.34 -9.03 -10.35
N PRO A 252 17.88 -7.93 -10.93
CA PRO A 252 18.24 -6.53 -10.68
C PRO A 252 17.67 -5.95 -9.37
N ARG A 253 16.66 -6.57 -8.75
CA ARG A 253 16.03 -6.11 -7.52
C ARG A 253 16.94 -6.36 -6.31
N ILE A 254 17.45 -5.27 -5.70
CA ILE A 254 18.39 -5.34 -4.58
C ILE A 254 17.75 -5.06 -3.21
N SER A 255 16.59 -4.41 -3.18
CA SER A 255 15.71 -4.23 -2.04
C SER A 255 14.32 -3.79 -2.54
N SER A 256 13.37 -3.49 -1.66
CA SER A 256 12.02 -3.04 -2.00
C SER A 256 11.41 -2.16 -0.93
N ILE A 257 10.40 -1.38 -1.31
CA ILE A 257 9.41 -0.82 -0.40
C ILE A 257 8.16 -1.70 -0.50
N ILE A 258 7.65 -2.14 0.64
CA ILE A 258 6.46 -2.99 0.74
C ILE A 258 5.41 -2.23 1.54
N ASP A 259 4.21 -2.14 0.97
CA ASP A 259 3.06 -1.50 1.60
C ASP A 259 2.28 -2.56 2.37
N ASN A 260 2.36 -2.57 3.69
CA ASN A 260 1.73 -3.60 4.51
C ASN A 260 0.33 -3.16 4.97
N TRP A 261 -0.68 -3.42 4.15
CA TRP A 261 -2.07 -3.05 4.43
C TRP A 261 -2.80 -3.99 5.38
N ALA A 262 -2.27 -5.19 5.61
CA ALA A 262 -2.96 -6.24 6.37
C ALA A 262 -3.35 -5.82 7.81
N PRO A 263 -2.47 -5.21 8.63
CA PRO A 263 -2.84 -4.77 9.97
C PRO A 263 -3.99 -3.76 9.97
N TYR A 264 -3.93 -2.77 9.06
CA TYR A 264 -4.98 -1.77 8.93
C TYR A 264 -6.32 -2.39 8.52
N TYR A 265 -6.33 -3.25 7.51
CA TYR A 265 -7.56 -3.90 7.04
C TYR A 265 -8.20 -4.76 8.12
N ILE A 266 -7.40 -5.54 8.83
CA ILE A 266 -7.87 -6.36 9.96
C ILE A 266 -8.48 -5.47 11.06
N GLU A 267 -7.82 -4.37 11.44
CA GLU A 267 -8.32 -3.41 12.43
C GLU A 267 -9.68 -2.83 12.00
N ARG A 268 -9.81 -2.38 10.73
CA ARG A 268 -11.03 -1.74 10.24
C ARG A 268 -12.20 -2.72 10.11
N VAL A 269 -11.94 -3.95 9.65
CA VAL A 269 -12.94 -5.03 9.62
C VAL A 269 -13.39 -5.40 11.04
N GLN A 270 -12.45 -5.54 11.98
CA GLN A 270 -12.79 -5.81 13.39
C GLN A 270 -13.65 -4.70 13.97
N ALA A 271 -13.32 -3.43 13.70
CA ALA A 271 -14.10 -2.29 14.18
C ALA A 271 -15.55 -2.29 13.67
N VAL A 272 -15.79 -2.74 12.43
CA VAL A 272 -17.16 -2.90 11.90
C VAL A 272 -17.88 -4.05 12.60
N LEU A 273 -17.23 -5.20 12.81
CA LEU A 273 -17.80 -6.35 13.52
C LEU A 273 -18.19 -6.00 14.97
N ASP A 274 -17.36 -5.17 15.64
CA ASP A 274 -17.58 -4.75 17.01
C ASP A 274 -18.54 -3.56 17.15
N GLY A 275 -18.95 -2.93 16.03
CA GLY A 275 -19.76 -1.71 16.02
C GLY A 275 -19.04 -0.48 16.56
N THR A 276 -17.72 -0.46 16.50
CA THR A 276 -16.85 0.63 17.02
C THR A 276 -16.20 1.44 15.89
N TRP A 277 -16.55 1.16 14.64
CA TRP A 277 -15.98 1.88 13.52
C TRP A 277 -16.28 3.38 13.60
N VAL A 278 -15.26 4.18 13.40
CA VAL A 278 -15.34 5.65 13.33
C VAL A 278 -14.55 6.17 12.12
N SER A 279 -15.03 7.25 11.53
CA SER A 279 -14.30 7.97 10.49
C SER A 279 -13.04 8.60 11.05
N GLY A 280 -12.03 8.73 10.20
CA GLY A 280 -10.75 9.35 10.54
C GLY A 280 -9.80 9.34 9.36
N SER A 281 -8.59 9.83 9.57
CA SER A 281 -7.50 9.76 8.60
C SER A 281 -6.28 9.15 9.27
N ARG A 282 -5.73 8.08 8.69
CA ARG A 282 -4.50 7.44 9.14
C ARG A 282 -3.40 7.67 8.12
N TRP A 283 -2.18 7.90 8.59
CA TRP A 283 -0.99 8.01 7.77
C TRP A 283 0.18 7.41 8.54
N GLY A 284 0.37 6.13 8.39
CA GLY A 284 1.40 5.36 9.09
C GLY A 284 2.67 5.22 8.25
N GLY A 285 3.76 4.87 8.88
CA GLY A 285 5.07 4.70 8.27
C GLY A 285 5.76 3.41 8.67
N ILE A 286 7.08 3.45 8.70
CA ILE A 286 7.91 2.31 9.13
C ILE A 286 7.65 1.99 10.61
N ALA A 287 7.43 3.00 11.45
CA ALA A 287 7.17 2.79 12.88
C ALA A 287 5.87 2.01 13.14
N GLU A 288 4.84 2.26 12.36
CA GLU A 288 3.53 1.60 12.46
C GLU A 288 3.48 0.26 11.69
N GLY A 289 4.54 -0.05 10.91
CA GLY A 289 4.61 -1.25 10.08
C GLY A 289 3.73 -1.20 8.83
N GLU A 290 3.31 -0.01 8.40
CA GLU A 290 2.57 0.19 7.14
C GLU A 290 3.50 0.34 5.94
N VAL A 291 4.78 0.71 6.20
CA VAL A 291 5.87 0.69 5.22
C VAL A 291 6.95 -0.26 5.72
N GLU A 292 7.29 -1.24 4.93
CA GLU A 292 8.36 -2.19 5.23
C GLU A 292 9.45 -2.11 4.15
N ILE A 293 10.69 -2.38 4.56
CA ILE A 293 11.81 -2.53 3.63
C ILE A 293 12.04 -4.02 3.43
N GLY A 294 11.86 -4.47 2.19
CA GLY A 294 12.12 -5.86 1.82
C GLY A 294 13.60 -6.21 1.92
N GLU A 295 13.88 -7.51 1.85
CA GLU A 295 15.25 -8.03 1.96
C GLU A 295 16.25 -7.22 1.15
N ILE A 296 17.28 -6.69 1.83
CA ILE A 296 18.46 -6.12 1.20
C ILE A 296 19.36 -7.30 0.83
N THR A 297 19.49 -7.56 -0.49
CA THR A 297 20.14 -8.76 -1.00
C THR A 297 21.67 -8.70 -0.84
N GLU A 298 22.33 -9.85 -1.06
CA GLU A 298 23.80 -9.97 -1.07
C GLU A 298 24.49 -9.19 -2.20
N ALA A 299 23.72 -8.66 -3.15
CA ALA A 299 24.26 -7.75 -4.17
C ALA A 299 24.65 -6.38 -3.59
N VAL A 300 24.13 -6.03 -2.42
CA VAL A 300 24.45 -4.80 -1.68
C VAL A 300 25.60 -5.08 -0.70
N PRO A 301 26.67 -4.28 -0.71
CA PRO A 301 27.78 -4.43 0.23
C PRO A 301 27.33 -4.40 1.70
N PRO A 302 27.96 -5.20 2.59
CA PRO A 302 27.55 -5.28 4.00
C PRO A 302 27.52 -3.94 4.74
N GLU A 303 28.45 -3.03 4.42
CA GLU A 303 28.49 -1.68 5.00
C GLU A 303 27.32 -0.81 4.56
N VAL A 304 26.87 -0.93 3.32
CA VAL A 304 25.68 -0.20 2.81
C VAL A 304 24.42 -0.78 3.42
N LYS A 305 24.36 -2.10 3.56
CA LYS A 305 23.24 -2.77 4.25
C LYS A 305 23.13 -2.30 5.71
N ALA A 306 24.27 -2.26 6.43
CA ALA A 306 24.29 -1.77 7.81
C ALA A 306 23.86 -0.29 7.93
N GLU A 307 24.26 0.56 6.97
CA GLU A 307 23.84 1.97 6.90
C GLU A 307 22.31 2.07 6.69
N ALA A 308 21.76 1.28 5.78
CA ALA A 308 20.31 1.24 5.53
C ALA A 308 19.53 0.73 6.75
N GLU A 309 19.99 -0.34 7.41
CA GLU A 309 19.36 -0.88 8.63
C GLU A 309 19.39 0.14 9.79
N ALA A 310 20.48 0.89 9.93
CA ALA A 310 20.58 1.97 10.91
C ALA A 310 19.59 3.11 10.61
N LEU A 311 19.42 3.47 9.33
CA LEU A 311 18.44 4.47 8.91
C LEU A 311 16.99 4.01 9.18
N ILE A 312 16.67 2.75 8.88
CA ILE A 312 15.37 2.15 9.22
C ILE A 312 15.10 2.26 10.72
N ALA A 313 16.07 1.88 11.55
CA ALA A 313 15.92 1.96 13.02
C ALA A 313 15.75 3.41 13.50
N ALA A 314 16.45 4.36 12.91
CA ALA A 314 16.35 5.78 13.27
C ALA A 314 14.98 6.37 12.89
N ILE A 315 14.44 6.01 11.72
CA ILE A 315 13.09 6.42 11.29
C ILE A 315 12.05 5.77 12.20
N SER A 316 12.12 4.46 12.40
CA SER A 316 11.17 3.69 13.22
C SER A 316 11.09 4.19 14.67
N SER A 317 12.20 4.63 15.23
CA SER A 317 12.24 5.19 16.60
C SER A 317 11.86 6.68 16.68
N GLY A 318 11.62 7.35 15.55
CA GLY A 318 11.39 8.80 15.49
C GLY A 318 12.65 9.64 15.72
N ALA A 319 13.84 9.04 15.80
CA ALA A 319 15.09 9.77 15.96
C ALA A 319 15.54 10.49 14.67
N TYR A 320 14.96 10.12 13.54
CA TYR A 320 15.21 10.74 12.25
C TYR A 320 13.92 10.88 11.44
N HIS A 321 13.74 12.05 10.81
CA HIS A 321 12.66 12.27 9.84
C HIS A 321 13.27 12.62 8.47
N PRO A 322 12.84 11.97 7.37
CA PRO A 322 13.43 12.15 6.03
C PRO A 322 13.47 13.59 5.54
N PHE A 323 12.45 14.37 5.87
CA PHE A 323 12.39 15.80 5.56
C PHE A 323 12.74 16.65 6.79
N THR A 324 14.02 16.59 7.17
CA THR A 324 14.62 17.46 8.20
C THR A 324 15.62 18.39 7.54
N GLY A 325 15.44 19.70 7.73
CA GLY A 325 16.28 20.75 7.15
C GLY A 325 17.74 20.74 7.64
N PRO A 326 18.61 21.42 6.90
CA PRO A 326 18.27 22.41 5.88
C PRO A 326 17.90 21.79 4.53
N ILE A 327 16.79 22.20 3.94
CA ILE A 327 16.35 21.79 2.61
C ILE A 327 15.89 23.02 1.83
N ASN A 328 16.43 23.20 0.63
CA ASN A 328 16.01 24.21 -0.32
C ASN A 328 15.10 23.60 -1.39
N LYS A 329 14.22 24.44 -1.94
CA LYS A 329 13.48 24.14 -3.16
C LYS A 329 14.39 24.26 -4.38
N GLN A 330 13.94 23.74 -5.51
CA GLN A 330 14.66 23.77 -6.79
C GLN A 330 15.09 25.19 -7.22
N ASP A 331 14.31 26.21 -6.89
CA ASP A 331 14.59 27.61 -7.19
C ASP A 331 15.60 28.26 -6.24
N GLY A 332 16.16 27.50 -5.28
CA GLY A 332 17.11 27.95 -4.27
C GLY A 332 16.47 28.60 -3.04
N SER A 333 15.14 28.78 -3.00
CA SER A 333 14.47 29.28 -1.81
C SER A 333 14.47 28.24 -0.69
N VAL A 334 14.61 28.68 0.57
CA VAL A 334 14.59 27.80 1.73
C VAL A 334 13.18 27.22 1.92
N TRP A 335 13.07 25.90 1.98
CA TRP A 335 11.84 25.23 2.43
C TRP A 335 11.91 24.95 3.93
N LEU A 336 12.95 24.24 4.38
CA LEU A 336 13.14 23.90 5.78
C LEU A 336 14.48 24.46 6.27
N ALA A 337 14.46 25.24 7.34
CA ALA A 337 15.66 25.71 8.00
C ALA A 337 16.37 24.54 8.73
N GLU A 338 17.60 24.76 9.17
CA GLU A 338 18.37 23.74 9.90
C GLU A 338 17.59 23.20 11.13
N GLY A 339 17.44 21.87 11.20
CA GLY A 339 16.72 21.18 12.26
C GLY A 339 15.20 21.28 12.20
N GLN A 340 14.63 22.04 11.28
CA GLN A 340 13.19 22.06 11.06
C GLN A 340 12.73 20.78 10.39
N VAL A 341 11.64 20.19 10.88
CA VAL A 341 10.98 19.02 10.29
C VAL A 341 9.74 19.44 9.54
N ALA A 342 9.53 18.90 8.34
CA ALA A 342 8.32 19.14 7.57
C ALA A 342 7.08 18.65 8.31
N THR A 343 6.02 19.43 8.30
CA THR A 343 4.73 19.04 8.85
C THR A 343 3.96 18.12 7.88
N ASP A 344 3.02 17.34 8.39
CA ASP A 344 2.13 16.52 7.56
C ASP A 344 1.35 17.35 6.54
N GLU A 345 0.95 18.58 6.90
CA GLU A 345 0.25 19.51 6.00
C GLU A 345 1.15 19.94 4.83
N GLU A 346 2.41 20.30 5.11
CA GLU A 346 3.38 20.66 4.07
C GLU A 346 3.65 19.50 3.14
N LEU A 347 3.79 18.30 3.68
CA LEU A 347 4.02 17.09 2.89
C LEU A 347 2.81 16.75 2.02
N ARG A 348 1.59 16.77 2.56
CA ARG A 348 0.36 16.52 1.78
C ARG A 348 0.11 17.55 0.67
N GLY A 349 0.69 18.73 0.78
CA GLY A 349 0.62 19.79 -0.23
C GLY A 349 1.86 19.90 -1.12
N LEU A 350 2.82 18.98 -1.03
CA LEU A 350 4.11 19.08 -1.71
C LEU A 350 3.96 19.08 -3.23
N ASN A 351 4.37 20.15 -3.90
CA ASN A 351 4.21 20.37 -5.33
C ASN A 351 5.46 20.98 -5.99
N PHE A 352 6.63 20.78 -5.41
CA PHE A 352 7.90 21.28 -5.93
C PHE A 352 9.00 20.22 -5.75
N TYR A 353 10.05 20.33 -6.55
CA TYR A 353 11.28 19.57 -6.36
C TYR A 353 12.22 20.27 -5.39
N VAL A 354 13.06 19.48 -4.71
CA VAL A 354 14.17 19.98 -3.91
C VAL A 354 15.34 20.39 -4.78
N GLU A 355 16.22 21.24 -4.24
CA GLU A 355 17.42 21.73 -4.92
C GLU A 355 18.29 20.59 -5.43
N GLY A 356 18.69 20.69 -6.69
CA GLY A 356 19.54 19.73 -7.40
C GLY A 356 18.80 18.76 -8.30
N ILE A 357 17.49 18.61 -8.16
CA ILE A 357 16.66 17.93 -9.18
C ILE A 357 16.48 18.89 -10.37
N THR A 358 16.60 18.36 -11.58
CA THR A 358 16.43 19.13 -12.83
C THR A 358 15.10 18.79 -13.52
N GLY A 359 14.59 19.71 -14.34
CA GLY A 359 13.32 19.57 -15.04
C GLY A 359 12.14 20.11 -14.25
N ASP A 360 10.97 20.15 -14.89
CA ASP A 360 9.74 20.67 -14.32
C ASP A 360 8.81 19.55 -13.86
N ILE A 361 8.00 19.81 -12.86
CA ILE A 361 6.84 18.96 -12.55
C ILE A 361 5.80 19.24 -13.61
N PRO A 362 5.34 18.20 -14.33
CA PRO A 362 4.29 18.40 -15.34
C PRO A 362 3.00 18.93 -14.71
N SER A 363 2.31 19.79 -15.45
CA SER A 363 1.01 20.38 -15.06
C SER A 363 -0.18 19.56 -15.51
#